data_3a5c0ea2c768e36e4a8308ad03227371
#
_entry.id   3a5c0ea2c768e36e4a8308ad03227371
#
_cell.length_a   1.000
_cell.length_b   1.000
_cell.length_c   1.000
_cell.angle_alpha   90.00
_cell.angle_beta   90.00
_cell.angle_gamma   90.00
#
_symmetry.space_group_name_H-M   'P 1'
#
loop_
_entity.id
_entity.type
_entity.pdbx_description
1 polymer ?
#
loop_
_entity_poly.entity_id
_entity_poly.type
_entity_poly.pdbx_seq_one_letter_code
_entity_poly.pdbx_strand_id
1 'polypeptide(L)'
;DYSIYSSKDLIKAIRDEGQNPYISLFREHVLPSLLTDRPDLVGVSITATSQIIPGLTLCRLIKEHAPELHVTVGGSIFTRLVDNLRRCPWLFDLVDDFVVFEGETALLELVNQMDGKRDFSKVPNLIYRQNGKITVNQPFYSENINQLTAPNYDGFPLDLYLSPEPVLPVQFSRGCYYKDCACCALTLDHQNFRQKEPGRTVEELEWLKQRYGAQRFFFTDECFALSP
;
A
#
# COMPACT_ATOMS: atom_id res chain seq x y z
N ASP A 1 -8.65 15.42 20.90
CA ASP A 1 -8.80 15.21 19.45
C ASP A 1 -7.49 15.56 18.75
N TYR A 2 -7.04 14.71 17.82
CA TYR A 2 -5.84 14.92 17.02
C TYR A 2 -6.20 15.17 15.57
N SER A 3 -5.57 16.17 14.96
CA SER A 3 -5.74 16.46 13.54
C SER A 3 -4.77 15.61 12.70
N ILE A 4 -5.30 14.84 11.75
CA ILE A 4 -4.48 14.09 10.77
C ILE A 4 -3.76 15.02 9.78
N TYR A 5 -4.12 16.30 9.73
CA TYR A 5 -3.50 17.30 8.86
C TYR A 5 -2.36 18.07 9.55
N SER A 6 -2.03 17.70 10.79
CA SER A 6 -0.98 18.33 11.59
C SER A 6 0.10 17.31 11.94
N SER A 7 1.33 17.51 11.45
CA SER A 7 2.47 16.66 11.82
C SER A 7 2.69 16.61 13.32
N LYS A 8 2.49 17.75 14.02
CA LYS A 8 2.62 17.83 15.49
C LYS A 8 1.59 16.92 16.18
N ASP A 9 0.34 16.95 15.71
CA ASP A 9 -0.73 16.14 16.28
C ASP A 9 -0.54 14.66 15.95
N LEU A 10 -0.10 14.34 14.74
CA LEU A 10 0.22 12.95 14.36
C LEU A 10 1.34 12.37 15.24
N ILE A 11 2.44 13.11 15.41
CA ILE A 11 3.56 12.69 16.27
C ILE A 11 3.09 12.45 17.71
N LYS A 12 2.18 13.29 18.20
CA LYS A 12 1.59 13.14 19.54
C LYS A 12 0.64 11.93 19.58
N ALA A 13 -0.27 11.82 18.61
CA ALA A 13 -1.26 10.75 18.55
C ALA A 13 -0.66 9.35 18.53
N ILE A 14 0.39 9.13 17.74
CA ILE A 14 1.05 7.81 17.63
C ILE A 14 1.79 7.40 18.91
N ARG A 15 1.96 8.31 19.88
CA ARG A 15 2.69 8.08 21.14
C ARG A 15 1.79 8.16 22.39
N ASP A 16 0.56 8.60 22.25
CA ASP A 16 -0.35 8.83 23.38
C ASP A 16 -1.02 7.51 23.80
N GLU A 17 -0.41 6.82 24.76
CA GLU A 17 -0.91 5.54 25.29
C GLU A 17 -2.31 5.68 25.95
N GLY A 18 -2.67 6.88 26.40
CA GLY A 18 -3.98 7.12 27.04
C GLY A 18 -5.15 7.32 26.07
N GLN A 19 -4.86 7.77 24.84
CA GLN A 19 -5.87 8.11 23.84
C GLN A 19 -5.80 7.24 22.57
N ASN A 20 -4.70 6.56 22.32
CA ASN A 20 -4.51 5.71 21.15
C ASN A 20 -4.60 4.24 21.51
N PRO A 21 -5.79 3.61 21.33
CA PRO A 21 -6.01 2.20 21.68
C PRO A 21 -5.19 1.23 20.83
N TYR A 22 -4.68 1.67 19.67
CA TYR A 22 -3.87 0.83 18.80
C TYR A 22 -2.50 0.49 19.41
N ILE A 23 -2.01 1.29 20.37
CA ILE A 23 -0.70 1.03 20.99
C ILE A 23 -0.72 -0.29 21.76
N SER A 24 -1.69 -0.48 22.68
CA SER A 24 -1.81 -1.72 23.44
C SER A 24 -2.22 -2.88 22.52
N LEU A 25 -3.19 -2.67 21.64
CA LEU A 25 -3.66 -3.69 20.70
C LEU A 25 -2.51 -4.25 19.86
N PHE A 26 -1.70 -3.38 19.27
CA PHE A 26 -0.59 -3.82 18.40
C PHE A 26 0.53 -4.44 19.21
N ARG A 27 0.86 -3.90 20.37
CA ARG A 27 1.91 -4.45 21.25
C ARG A 27 1.58 -5.85 21.76
N GLU A 28 0.32 -6.09 22.10
CA GLU A 28 -0.10 -7.34 22.72
C GLU A 28 -0.49 -8.43 21.70
N HIS A 29 -1.04 -8.06 20.56
CA HIS A 29 -1.63 -9.01 19.64
C HIS A 29 -1.01 -9.05 18.24
N VAL A 30 -0.48 -7.93 17.74
CA VAL A 30 0.03 -7.86 16.36
C VAL A 30 1.54 -8.09 16.30
N LEU A 31 2.31 -7.39 17.11
CA LEU A 31 3.78 -7.50 17.07
C LEU A 31 4.29 -8.92 17.38
N PRO A 32 3.76 -9.64 18.39
CA PRO A 32 4.25 -10.99 18.67
C PRO A 32 4.05 -11.93 17.47
N SER A 33 2.91 -11.86 16.81
CA SER A 33 2.64 -12.65 15.61
C SER A 33 3.50 -12.22 14.42
N LEU A 34 3.56 -10.92 14.16
CA LEU A 34 4.33 -10.34 13.05
C LEU A 34 5.82 -10.69 13.11
N LEU A 35 6.41 -10.69 14.32
CA LEU A 35 7.84 -10.90 14.51
C LEU A 35 8.22 -12.37 14.70
N THR A 36 7.25 -13.28 14.82
CA THR A 36 7.49 -14.72 15.02
C THR A 36 8.32 -15.31 13.89
N ASP A 37 7.99 -14.97 12.64
CA ASP A 37 8.66 -15.51 11.45
C ASP A 37 9.96 -14.76 11.11
N ARG A 38 10.34 -13.78 11.90
CA ARG A 38 11.53 -12.94 11.68
C ARG A 38 11.62 -12.39 10.26
N PRO A 39 10.62 -11.64 9.80
CA PRO A 39 10.63 -11.08 8.45
C PRO A 39 11.79 -10.09 8.27
N ASP A 40 12.33 -10.00 7.08
CA ASP A 40 13.34 -8.99 6.71
C ASP A 40 12.68 -7.66 6.31
N LEU A 41 11.42 -7.73 5.85
CA LEU A 41 10.63 -6.58 5.41
C LEU A 41 9.19 -6.67 5.88
N VAL A 42 8.64 -5.55 6.33
CA VAL A 42 7.22 -5.37 6.60
C VAL A 42 6.66 -4.25 5.75
N GLY A 43 5.64 -4.57 4.94
CA GLY A 43 4.88 -3.60 4.16
C GLY A 43 3.60 -3.19 4.88
N VAL A 44 3.39 -1.88 5.05
CA VAL A 44 2.17 -1.32 5.66
C VAL A 44 1.41 -0.51 4.62
N SER A 45 0.20 -0.95 4.25
CA SER A 45 -0.65 -0.27 3.28
C SER A 45 -1.63 0.69 3.97
N ILE A 46 -1.54 1.99 3.65
CA ILE A 46 -2.40 3.04 4.21
C ILE A 46 -3.17 3.70 3.06
N THR A 47 -4.41 3.28 2.87
CA THR A 47 -5.26 3.71 1.75
C THR A 47 -6.35 4.70 2.17
N ALA A 48 -6.71 4.75 3.46
CA ALA A 48 -7.73 5.63 3.99
C ALA A 48 -7.16 6.53 5.10
N THR A 49 -7.73 7.72 5.26
CA THR A 49 -7.32 8.68 6.29
C THR A 49 -7.44 8.13 7.72
N SER A 50 -8.44 7.27 7.97
CA SER A 50 -8.61 6.58 9.25
C SER A 50 -7.48 5.60 9.60
N GLN A 51 -6.70 5.17 8.60
CA GLN A 51 -5.58 4.26 8.78
C GLN A 51 -4.24 4.98 9.07
N ILE A 52 -4.18 6.31 8.97
CA ILE A 52 -2.93 7.07 9.16
C ILE A 52 -2.39 6.87 10.58
N ILE A 53 -3.19 7.15 11.60
CA ILE A 53 -2.75 7.02 13.00
C ILE A 53 -2.41 5.56 13.33
N PRO A 54 -3.29 4.56 13.11
CA PRO A 54 -2.94 3.18 13.40
C PRO A 54 -1.74 2.68 12.58
N GLY A 55 -1.67 2.98 11.29
CA GLY A 55 -0.54 2.54 10.45
C GLY A 55 0.80 3.10 10.90
N LEU A 56 0.88 4.42 11.16
CA LEU A 56 2.10 5.05 11.69
C LEU A 56 2.42 4.59 13.13
N THR A 57 1.40 4.28 13.93
CA THR A 57 1.58 3.67 15.26
C THR A 57 2.25 2.30 15.13
N LEU A 58 1.77 1.46 14.20
CA LEU A 58 2.37 0.16 13.94
C LEU A 58 3.82 0.29 13.48
N CYS A 59 4.11 1.16 12.51
CA CYS A 59 5.47 1.40 12.03
C CYS A 59 6.40 1.81 13.18
N ARG A 60 5.97 2.74 14.04
CA ARG A 60 6.73 3.17 15.23
C ARG A 60 7.04 1.98 16.14
N LEU A 61 6.01 1.21 16.48
CA LEU A 61 6.17 0.07 17.38
C LEU A 61 7.09 -1.00 16.80
N ILE A 62 7.02 -1.27 15.49
CA ILE A 62 7.96 -2.19 14.81
C ILE A 62 9.39 -1.67 14.97
N LYS A 63 9.64 -0.39 14.66
CA LYS A 63 10.99 0.19 14.77
C LYS A 63 11.51 0.27 16.21
N GLU A 64 10.64 0.36 17.19
CA GLU A 64 11.03 0.31 18.62
C GLU A 64 11.43 -1.11 19.07
N HIS A 65 10.82 -2.16 18.52
CA HIS A 65 11.06 -3.55 18.93
C HIS A 65 12.09 -4.26 18.05
N ALA A 66 12.15 -3.91 16.77
CA ALA A 66 13.04 -4.49 15.77
C ALA A 66 13.58 -3.37 14.85
N PRO A 67 14.52 -2.55 15.32
CA PRO A 67 15.02 -1.37 14.58
C PRO A 67 15.69 -1.72 13.26
N GLU A 68 16.23 -2.93 13.13
CA GLU A 68 16.87 -3.46 11.92
C GLU A 68 15.85 -3.91 10.85
N LEU A 69 14.62 -4.19 11.25
CA LEU A 69 13.57 -4.64 10.32
C LEU A 69 13.21 -3.52 9.34
N HIS A 70 13.28 -3.84 8.05
CA HIS A 70 12.93 -2.87 7.01
C HIS A 70 11.41 -2.64 6.97
N VAL A 71 10.99 -1.41 7.12
CA VAL A 71 9.57 -1.02 7.10
C VAL A 71 9.31 -0.14 5.89
N THR A 72 8.51 -0.64 4.95
CA THR A 72 8.04 0.14 3.79
C THR A 72 6.56 0.49 3.95
N VAL A 73 6.19 1.68 3.54
CA VAL A 73 4.78 2.13 3.59
C VAL A 73 4.30 2.45 2.19
N GLY A 74 3.12 1.94 1.85
CA GLY A 74 2.44 2.24 0.59
C GLY A 74 0.99 2.68 0.80
N GLY A 75 0.27 2.74 -0.31
CA GLY A 75 -1.15 3.09 -0.34
C GLY A 75 -1.43 4.50 -0.86
N SER A 76 -2.67 4.73 -1.32
CA SER A 76 -3.07 5.94 -2.03
C SER A 76 -2.89 7.24 -1.24
N ILE A 77 -2.93 7.19 0.09
CA ILE A 77 -2.72 8.39 0.93
C ILE A 77 -1.35 9.00 0.67
N PHE A 78 -0.29 8.20 0.67
CA PHE A 78 1.09 8.72 0.46
C PHE A 78 1.37 9.05 -1.00
N THR A 79 0.71 8.39 -1.93
CA THR A 79 0.71 8.77 -3.35
C THR A 79 0.20 10.20 -3.54
N ARG A 80 -0.95 10.53 -2.91
CA ARG A 80 -1.53 11.89 -2.97
C ARG A 80 -0.68 12.93 -2.24
N LEU A 81 0.15 12.51 -1.32
CA LEU A 81 1.01 13.39 -0.50
C LEU A 81 2.48 13.35 -0.96
N VAL A 82 2.79 12.81 -2.14
CA VAL A 82 4.15 12.61 -2.62
C VAL A 82 5.02 13.87 -2.53
N ASP A 83 4.48 15.02 -2.89
CA ASP A 83 5.20 16.30 -2.82
C ASP A 83 5.43 16.78 -1.38
N ASN A 84 4.58 16.36 -0.45
CA ASN A 84 4.66 16.70 0.95
C ASN A 84 5.64 15.82 1.72
N LEU A 85 5.88 14.58 1.28
CA LEU A 85 6.80 13.64 1.97
C LEU A 85 8.20 14.22 2.12
N ARG A 86 8.69 14.97 1.12
CA ARG A 86 9.98 15.68 1.19
C ARG A 86 10.06 16.70 2.33
N ARG A 87 8.93 17.21 2.81
CA ARG A 87 8.81 18.20 3.87
C ARG A 87 8.54 17.59 5.25
N CYS A 88 8.41 16.26 5.30
CA CYS A 88 8.10 15.52 6.52
C CYS A 88 9.21 14.51 6.89
N PRO A 89 10.46 14.97 7.13
CA PRO A 89 11.58 14.06 7.40
C PRO A 89 11.37 13.16 8.62
N TRP A 90 10.54 13.57 9.57
CA TRP A 90 10.21 12.79 10.76
C TRP A 90 9.50 11.45 10.43
N LEU A 91 8.82 11.34 9.28
CA LEU A 91 8.23 10.09 8.84
C LEU A 91 9.29 9.02 8.61
N PHE A 92 10.46 9.41 8.11
CA PHE A 92 11.59 8.50 7.87
C PHE A 92 12.35 8.11 9.16
N ASP A 93 11.89 8.54 10.32
CA ASP A 93 12.30 8.01 11.60
C ASP A 93 11.40 6.85 12.05
N LEU A 94 10.26 6.68 11.39
CA LEU A 94 9.29 5.61 11.62
C LEU A 94 9.35 4.50 10.56
N VAL A 95 9.81 4.82 9.36
CA VAL A 95 9.84 3.92 8.20
C VAL A 95 11.14 4.12 7.41
N ASP A 96 11.55 3.13 6.65
CA ASP A 96 12.75 3.23 5.81
C ASP A 96 12.45 3.91 4.48
N ASP A 97 11.28 3.61 3.91
CA ASP A 97 10.85 4.18 2.63
C ASP A 97 9.33 4.18 2.44
N PHE A 98 8.92 4.82 1.35
CA PHE A 98 7.55 4.84 0.86
C PHE A 98 7.53 4.36 -0.58
N VAL A 99 6.65 3.41 -0.88
CA VAL A 99 6.27 3.02 -2.24
C VAL A 99 5.01 3.80 -2.61
N VAL A 100 5.11 4.67 -3.62
CA VAL A 100 4.00 5.50 -4.09
C VAL A 100 3.50 5.04 -5.46
N PHE A 101 2.29 5.39 -5.82
CA PHE A 101 1.61 4.92 -7.03
C PHE A 101 1.42 3.41 -7.05
N GLU A 102 1.90 2.72 -8.06
CA GLU A 102 1.74 1.29 -8.25
C GLU A 102 2.92 0.54 -7.63
N GLY A 103 2.62 -0.44 -6.83
CA GLY A 103 3.59 -1.07 -5.94
C GLY A 103 4.13 -2.42 -6.40
N GLU A 104 3.55 -3.05 -7.41
CA GLU A 104 3.85 -4.44 -7.76
C GLU A 104 5.33 -4.62 -8.16
N THR A 105 5.78 -3.91 -9.20
CA THR A 105 7.19 -3.93 -9.61
C THR A 105 8.07 -3.26 -8.55
N ALA A 106 7.61 -2.18 -7.92
CA ALA A 106 8.39 -1.46 -6.92
C ALA A 106 8.71 -2.34 -5.71
N LEU A 107 7.73 -3.06 -5.17
CA LEU A 107 7.96 -3.96 -4.02
C LEU A 107 8.85 -5.13 -4.39
N LEU A 108 8.67 -5.74 -5.57
CA LEU A 108 9.54 -6.81 -6.06
C LEU A 108 11.00 -6.33 -6.17
N GLU A 109 11.22 -5.17 -6.79
CA GLU A 109 12.57 -4.62 -6.93
C GLU A 109 13.16 -4.20 -5.57
N LEU A 110 12.35 -3.69 -4.64
CA LEU A 110 12.80 -3.39 -3.29
C LEU A 110 13.35 -4.65 -2.61
N VAL A 111 12.61 -5.77 -2.65
CA VAL A 111 13.06 -7.07 -2.10
C VAL A 111 14.35 -7.53 -2.78
N ASN A 112 14.41 -7.48 -4.12
CA ASN A 112 15.62 -7.84 -4.88
C ASN A 112 16.84 -7.00 -4.46
N GLN A 113 16.65 -5.71 -4.18
CA GLN A 113 17.75 -4.85 -3.72
C GLN A 113 18.14 -5.12 -2.27
N MET A 114 17.22 -5.55 -1.42
CA MET A 114 17.54 -5.95 -0.04
C MET A 114 18.41 -7.20 0.01
N ASP A 115 18.13 -8.18 -0.85
CA ASP A 115 18.93 -9.41 -0.98
C ASP A 115 20.28 -9.16 -1.69
N GLY A 116 20.44 -8.04 -2.37
CA GLY A 116 21.59 -7.72 -3.21
C GLY A 116 22.43 -6.56 -2.72
N LYS A 117 22.67 -5.62 -3.64
CA LYS A 117 23.58 -4.47 -3.42
C LYS A 117 22.97 -3.32 -2.62
N ARG A 118 21.71 -3.38 -2.29
CA ARG A 118 20.93 -2.29 -1.65
C ARG A 118 20.98 -0.96 -2.43
N ASP A 119 20.95 -1.06 -3.77
CA ASP A 119 20.89 0.11 -4.65
C ASP A 119 19.43 0.55 -4.86
N PHE A 120 18.90 1.25 -3.89
CA PHE A 120 17.50 1.72 -3.91
C PHE A 120 17.21 2.72 -5.02
N SER A 121 18.21 3.28 -5.68
CA SER A 121 17.99 4.14 -6.85
C SER A 121 17.36 3.41 -8.04
N LYS A 122 17.43 2.08 -8.05
CA LYS A 122 16.83 1.22 -9.09
C LYS A 122 15.38 0.85 -8.85
N VAL A 123 14.89 1.05 -7.63
CA VAL A 123 13.51 0.70 -7.27
C VAL A 123 12.56 1.78 -7.80
N PRO A 124 11.65 1.48 -8.74
CA PRO A 124 10.71 2.47 -9.23
C PRO A 124 9.76 2.91 -8.11
N ASN A 125 9.18 4.10 -8.23
CA ASN A 125 8.16 4.61 -7.31
C ASN A 125 8.60 4.70 -5.83
N LEU A 126 9.89 4.64 -5.53
CA LEU A 126 10.42 4.67 -4.18
C LEU A 126 10.77 6.08 -3.74
N ILE A 127 10.42 6.38 -2.49
CA ILE A 127 10.86 7.57 -1.76
C ILE A 127 11.56 7.11 -0.50
N TYR A 128 12.84 7.43 -0.35
CA TYR A 128 13.66 6.95 0.74
C TYR A 128 14.64 8.01 1.24
N ARG A 129 15.20 7.81 2.42
CA ARG A 129 16.22 8.71 2.98
C ARG A 129 17.61 8.10 2.76
N GLN A 130 18.47 8.85 2.07
CA GLN A 130 19.87 8.48 1.86
C GLN A 130 20.79 9.64 2.22
N ASN A 131 21.80 9.41 3.04
CA ASN A 131 22.75 10.44 3.49
C ASN A 131 22.08 11.69 4.08
N GLY A 132 20.98 11.50 4.82
CA GLY A 132 20.21 12.57 5.43
C GLY A 132 19.29 13.34 4.48
N LYS A 133 19.27 13.00 3.19
CA LYS A 133 18.39 13.61 2.19
C LYS A 133 17.29 12.67 1.77
N ILE A 134 16.09 13.21 1.55
CA ILE A 134 14.97 12.45 0.99
C ILE A 134 15.11 12.45 -0.53
N THR A 135 15.20 11.26 -1.08
CA THR A 135 15.33 11.00 -2.53
C THR A 135 14.01 10.43 -3.04
N VAL A 136 13.60 10.88 -4.21
CA VAL A 136 12.42 10.39 -4.92
C VAL A 136 12.88 9.86 -6.27
N ASN A 137 12.64 8.59 -6.52
CA ASN A 137 12.98 7.97 -7.79
C ASN A 137 11.96 8.40 -8.86
N GLN A 138 12.46 8.93 -9.96
CA GLN A 138 11.67 9.43 -11.09
C GLN A 138 12.31 9.00 -12.40
N PRO A 139 11.53 8.91 -13.51
CA PRO A 139 10.08 9.12 -13.57
C PRO A 139 9.31 8.05 -12.82
N PHE A 140 8.08 8.37 -12.40
CA PHE A 140 7.21 7.36 -11.79
C PHE A 140 6.79 6.32 -12.83
N TYR A 141 6.83 5.06 -12.39
CA TYR A 141 6.51 3.90 -13.21
C TYR A 141 5.04 3.54 -13.09
N SER A 142 4.44 3.12 -14.19
CA SER A 142 3.09 2.58 -14.24
C SER A 142 3.13 1.15 -14.78
N GLU A 143 2.42 0.25 -14.12
CA GLU A 143 2.37 -1.16 -14.51
C GLU A 143 1.71 -1.39 -15.87
N ASN A 144 2.19 -2.37 -16.61
CA ASN A 144 1.41 -2.97 -17.70
C ASN A 144 0.41 -3.96 -17.08
N ILE A 145 -0.83 -3.52 -16.88
CA ILE A 145 -1.85 -4.31 -16.17
C ILE A 145 -2.21 -5.63 -16.85
N ASN A 146 -1.88 -5.80 -18.14
CA ASN A 146 -2.04 -7.07 -18.86
C ASN A 146 -0.96 -8.10 -18.51
N GLN A 147 0.15 -7.66 -17.92
CA GLN A 147 1.26 -8.54 -17.49
C GLN A 147 1.19 -8.87 -15.99
N LEU A 148 0.33 -8.21 -15.23
CA LEU A 148 0.15 -8.51 -13.82
C LEU A 148 -0.45 -9.91 -13.64
N THR A 149 -0.02 -10.60 -12.61
CA THR A 149 -0.63 -11.86 -12.18
C THR A 149 -2.01 -11.62 -11.61
N ALA A 150 -2.86 -12.64 -11.63
CA ALA A 150 -4.14 -12.61 -10.91
C ALA A 150 -3.90 -12.35 -9.41
N PRO A 151 -4.80 -11.64 -8.72
CA PRO A 151 -4.65 -11.40 -7.30
C PRO A 151 -4.66 -12.72 -6.52
N ASN A 152 -3.75 -12.82 -5.55
CA ASN A 152 -3.65 -13.98 -4.69
C ASN A 152 -4.35 -13.69 -3.35
N TYR A 153 -5.33 -14.53 -2.99
CA TYR A 153 -6.07 -14.48 -1.75
C TYR A 153 -5.69 -15.60 -0.76
N ASP A 154 -4.58 -16.30 -1.01
CA ASP A 154 -4.06 -17.30 -0.06
C ASP A 154 -3.70 -16.63 1.27
N GLY A 155 -4.05 -17.27 2.36
CA GLY A 155 -3.82 -16.73 3.71
C GLY A 155 -4.91 -15.77 4.22
N PHE A 156 -5.87 -15.34 3.37
CA PHE A 156 -7.04 -14.64 3.86
C PHE A 156 -8.05 -15.65 4.44
N PRO A 157 -8.53 -15.44 5.67
CA PRO A 157 -9.55 -16.32 6.27
C PRO A 157 -10.93 -16.00 5.68
N LEU A 158 -11.15 -16.39 4.42
CA LEU A 158 -12.37 -16.03 3.67
C LEU A 158 -13.65 -16.54 4.33
N ASP A 159 -13.57 -17.59 5.10
CA ASP A 159 -14.65 -18.18 5.89
C ASP A 159 -15.06 -17.33 7.11
N LEU A 160 -14.20 -16.41 7.56
CA LEU A 160 -14.51 -15.50 8.67
C LEU A 160 -15.19 -14.20 8.21
N TYR A 161 -15.26 -13.96 6.90
CA TYR A 161 -15.96 -12.79 6.38
C TYR A 161 -17.48 -12.97 6.51
N LEU A 162 -18.19 -11.88 6.87
CA LEU A 162 -19.63 -11.91 7.10
C LEU A 162 -20.47 -12.06 5.81
N SER A 163 -19.83 -12.23 4.67
CA SER A 163 -20.49 -12.52 3.40
C SER A 163 -20.92 -13.99 3.37
N PRO A 164 -22.16 -14.33 2.97
CA PRO A 164 -22.63 -15.72 2.88
C PRO A 164 -21.82 -16.61 1.93
N GLU A 165 -21.17 -16.00 0.98
CA GLU A 165 -20.25 -16.61 0.02
C GLU A 165 -19.08 -15.67 -0.28
N PRO A 166 -17.92 -16.19 -0.70
CA PRO A 166 -16.77 -15.35 -1.04
C PRO A 166 -17.10 -14.37 -2.18
N VAL A 167 -16.88 -13.07 -1.93
CA VAL A 167 -16.92 -12.02 -2.95
C VAL A 167 -15.51 -11.49 -3.10
N LEU A 168 -14.85 -11.79 -4.21
CA LEU A 168 -13.47 -11.39 -4.42
C LEU A 168 -13.39 -10.06 -5.18
N PRO A 169 -12.64 -9.08 -4.66
CA PRO A 169 -12.36 -7.86 -5.39
C PRO A 169 -11.42 -8.13 -6.56
N VAL A 170 -11.76 -7.61 -7.72
CA VAL A 170 -10.96 -7.74 -8.95
C VAL A 170 -10.87 -6.38 -9.64
N GLN A 171 -9.92 -6.25 -10.55
CA GLN A 171 -9.70 -5.00 -11.26
C GLN A 171 -9.52 -5.25 -12.76
N PHE A 172 -10.34 -4.60 -13.57
CA PHE A 172 -10.25 -4.61 -15.02
C PHE A 172 -9.44 -3.43 -15.55
N SER A 173 -9.59 -2.25 -14.92
CA SER A 173 -8.93 -1.01 -15.32
C SER A 173 -8.29 -0.27 -14.16
N ARG A 174 -7.36 0.62 -14.45
CA ARG A 174 -6.78 1.57 -13.50
C ARG A 174 -6.84 2.99 -14.04
N GLY A 175 -7.23 3.91 -13.17
CA GLY A 175 -7.33 5.32 -13.47
C GLY A 175 -8.64 5.69 -14.16
N CYS A 176 -8.74 6.96 -14.51
CA CYS A 176 -9.92 7.53 -15.14
C CYS A 176 -9.51 8.26 -16.43
N TYR A 177 -10.26 8.04 -17.48
CA TYR A 177 -10.02 8.69 -18.77
C TYR A 177 -10.39 10.17 -18.77
N TYR A 178 -11.38 10.55 -17.95
CA TYR A 178 -11.91 11.91 -17.95
C TYR A 178 -10.95 12.92 -17.32
N LYS A 179 -10.35 12.61 -16.19
CA LYS A 179 -9.30 13.35 -15.45
C LYS A 179 -9.61 14.79 -15.01
N ASP A 180 -10.71 15.40 -15.41
CA ASP A 180 -11.01 16.84 -15.22
C ASP A 180 -12.01 17.12 -14.10
N CYS A 181 -12.32 16.14 -13.24
CA CYS A 181 -13.23 16.36 -12.13
C CYS A 181 -12.56 17.17 -11.01
N ALA A 182 -13.06 18.37 -10.74
CA ALA A 182 -12.51 19.28 -9.74
C ALA A 182 -12.54 18.71 -8.29
N CYS A 183 -13.39 17.72 -8.03
CA CYS A 183 -13.55 17.11 -6.70
C CYS A 183 -12.87 15.74 -6.56
N CYS A 184 -12.27 15.22 -7.63
CA CYS A 184 -11.78 13.85 -7.69
C CYS A 184 -10.27 13.79 -7.48
N ALA A 185 -9.83 13.03 -6.46
CA ALA A 185 -8.42 12.80 -6.19
C ALA A 185 -7.82 11.62 -6.98
N LEU A 186 -8.62 10.88 -7.75
CA LEU A 186 -8.16 9.70 -8.51
C LEU A 186 -7.12 10.03 -9.57
N THR A 187 -7.12 11.24 -10.10
CA THR A 187 -6.08 11.72 -11.03
C THR A 187 -4.69 11.79 -10.39
N LEU A 188 -4.65 11.82 -9.05
CA LEU A 188 -3.38 11.80 -8.29
C LEU A 188 -2.91 10.37 -8.01
N ASP A 189 -3.80 9.38 -8.04
CA ASP A 189 -3.49 8.00 -7.67
C ASP A 189 -2.94 7.21 -8.86
N HIS A 190 -3.34 7.55 -10.10
CA HIS A 190 -2.93 6.86 -11.31
C HIS A 190 -2.52 7.84 -12.40
N GLN A 191 -1.39 7.59 -13.02
CA GLN A 191 -0.83 8.48 -14.04
C GLN A 191 -1.69 8.50 -15.32
N ASN A 192 -2.16 7.32 -15.78
CA ASN A 192 -2.94 7.16 -17.00
C ASN A 192 -4.05 6.12 -16.83
N PHE A 193 -5.13 6.29 -17.62
CA PHE A 193 -6.13 5.26 -17.76
C PHE A 193 -5.56 4.08 -18.56
N ARG A 194 -5.74 2.87 -18.04
CA ARG A 194 -5.36 1.61 -18.67
C ARG A 194 -6.41 0.56 -18.33
N GLN A 195 -6.70 -0.33 -19.28
CA GLN A 195 -7.60 -1.45 -19.06
C GLN A 195 -6.94 -2.77 -19.49
N LYS A 196 -7.32 -3.86 -18.86
CA LYS A 196 -6.95 -5.21 -19.28
C LYS A 196 -7.66 -5.56 -20.56
N GLU A 197 -7.08 -6.48 -21.32
CA GLU A 197 -7.77 -7.13 -22.40
C GLU A 197 -8.94 -7.97 -21.84
N PRO A 198 -10.13 -7.93 -22.45
CA PRO A 198 -11.29 -8.68 -21.94
C PRO A 198 -11.01 -10.17 -21.74
N GLY A 199 -10.32 -10.80 -22.70
CA GLY A 199 -9.93 -12.23 -22.59
C GLY A 199 -9.09 -12.51 -21.34
N ARG A 200 -8.11 -11.64 -21.04
CA ARG A 200 -7.28 -11.77 -19.85
C ARG A 200 -8.10 -11.66 -18.56
N THR A 201 -9.09 -10.78 -18.54
CA THR A 201 -9.97 -10.64 -17.37
C THR A 201 -10.82 -11.89 -17.17
N VAL A 202 -11.35 -12.47 -18.24
CA VAL A 202 -12.13 -13.72 -18.16
C VAL A 202 -11.25 -14.86 -17.62
N GLU A 203 -10.03 -15.03 -18.14
CA GLU A 203 -9.08 -16.03 -17.64
C GLU A 203 -8.79 -15.85 -16.13
N GLU A 204 -8.62 -14.61 -15.68
CA GLU A 204 -8.40 -14.28 -14.27
C GLU A 204 -9.62 -14.66 -13.40
N LEU A 205 -10.83 -14.33 -13.85
CA LEU A 205 -12.06 -14.70 -13.13
C LEU A 205 -12.25 -16.22 -13.06
N GLU A 206 -11.98 -16.94 -14.15
CA GLU A 206 -12.05 -18.41 -14.19
C GLU A 206 -11.04 -19.03 -13.23
N TRP A 207 -9.80 -18.51 -13.19
CA TRP A 207 -8.77 -18.97 -12.28
C TRP A 207 -9.17 -18.74 -10.82
N LEU A 208 -9.68 -17.54 -10.49
CA LEU A 208 -10.15 -17.20 -9.14
C LEU A 208 -11.32 -18.09 -8.71
N LYS A 209 -12.26 -18.35 -9.63
CA LYS A 209 -13.38 -19.25 -9.39
C LYS A 209 -12.91 -20.67 -9.09
N GLN A 210 -11.97 -21.19 -9.87
CA GLN A 210 -11.45 -22.54 -9.67
C GLN A 210 -10.65 -22.67 -8.37
N ARG A 211 -9.85 -21.65 -8.03
CA ARG A 211 -8.97 -21.70 -6.87
C ARG A 211 -9.69 -21.46 -5.54
N TYR A 212 -10.61 -20.51 -5.50
CA TYR A 212 -11.26 -20.05 -4.26
C TYR A 212 -12.75 -20.40 -4.17
N GLY A 213 -13.32 -21.02 -5.20
CA GLY A 213 -14.76 -21.34 -5.24
C GLY A 213 -15.65 -20.11 -5.36
N ALA A 214 -15.09 -18.92 -5.63
CA ALA A 214 -15.85 -17.68 -5.69
C ALA A 214 -16.82 -17.68 -6.89
N GLN A 215 -18.07 -17.31 -6.61
CA GLN A 215 -19.11 -17.16 -7.63
C GLN A 215 -19.42 -15.68 -7.93
N ARG A 216 -18.95 -14.77 -7.07
CA ARG A 216 -19.17 -13.34 -7.16
C ARG A 216 -17.88 -12.57 -7.12
N PHE A 217 -17.81 -11.54 -7.97
CA PHE A 217 -16.65 -10.66 -8.07
C PHE A 217 -17.11 -9.21 -7.93
N PHE A 218 -16.32 -8.42 -7.21
CA PHE A 218 -16.52 -7.00 -7.08
C PHE A 218 -15.44 -6.25 -7.85
N PHE A 219 -15.81 -5.59 -8.95
CA PHE A 219 -14.88 -4.77 -9.71
C PHE A 219 -14.63 -3.46 -8.98
N THR A 220 -13.35 -3.20 -8.67
CA THR A 220 -12.90 -2.01 -7.92
C THR A 220 -12.49 -0.86 -8.83
N ASP A 221 -12.92 -0.90 -10.08
CA ASP A 221 -12.54 0.04 -11.12
C ASP A 221 -13.17 1.42 -10.90
N GLU A 222 -12.40 2.48 -11.10
CA GLU A 222 -12.93 3.86 -11.17
C GLU A 222 -13.74 4.10 -12.45
N CYS A 223 -13.31 3.48 -13.55
CA CYS A 223 -14.00 3.46 -14.84
C CYS A 223 -13.90 2.05 -15.43
N PHE A 224 -15.01 1.30 -15.44
CA PHE A 224 -14.98 -0.11 -15.80
C PHE A 224 -14.61 -0.37 -17.26
N ALA A 225 -15.21 0.33 -18.20
CA ALA A 225 -14.95 0.16 -19.63
C ALA A 225 -15.13 1.46 -20.40
N LEU A 226 -14.30 1.67 -21.43
CA LEU A 226 -14.38 2.82 -22.33
C LEU A 226 -14.80 2.47 -23.73
N SER A 227 -14.69 1.22 -24.10
CA SER A 227 -14.98 0.76 -25.45
C SER A 227 -15.97 -0.39 -25.39
N PRO A 228 -16.94 -0.41 -26.29
CA PRO A 228 -17.82 -1.56 -26.46
C PRO A 228 -17.03 -2.80 -26.89
#